data_ad22efdc09a21a9c5c0dba5ec20e0557
#
_entry.id   ad22efdc09a21a9c5c0dba5ec20e0557
#
_cell.length_a   1.000
_cell.length_b   1.000
_cell.length_c   1.000
_cell.angle_alpha   90.00
_cell.angle_beta   90.00
_cell.angle_gamma   90.00
#
_symmetry.space_group_name_H-M   'P 1'
#
loop_
_entity.id
_entity.type
_entity.pdbx_description
1 polymer ?
#
loop_
_entity_poly.entity_id
_entity_poly.type
_entity_poly.pdbx_seq_one_letter_code
_entity_poly.pdbx_strand_id
1 'polypeptide(L)' 'MEFFDRLTAYKAAMSLAASMLRQGIISEDDYAEIDTIMTKKYGLSLDSIFRTIA' A
#
# COMPACT_ATOMS: atom_id res chain seq x y z
N MET A 1 -8.10 12.56 -8.82
CA MET A 1 -6.78 12.41 -8.19
C MET A 1 -5.82 11.80 -9.20
N GLU A 2 -4.66 12.39 -9.36
CA GLU A 2 -3.67 11.93 -10.32
C GLU A 2 -2.96 10.68 -9.86
N PHE A 3 -2.33 9.94 -10.81
CA PHE A 3 -1.67 8.68 -10.50
C PHE A 3 -0.60 8.84 -9.42
N PHE A 4 0.24 9.87 -9.54
CA PHE A 4 1.31 10.07 -8.56
C PHE A 4 0.78 10.42 -7.17
N ASP A 5 -0.33 11.16 -7.12
CA ASP A 5 -0.97 11.48 -5.84
C ASP A 5 -1.54 10.23 -5.20
N ARG A 6 -2.16 9.35 -6.01
CA ARG A 6 -2.67 8.08 -5.51
C ARG A 6 -1.55 7.17 -5.01
N LEU A 7 -0.46 7.12 -5.76
CA LEU A 7 0.69 6.31 -5.39
C LEU A 7 1.31 6.82 -4.08
N THR A 8 1.43 8.13 -3.93
CA THR A 8 1.95 8.74 -2.71
C THR A 8 1.07 8.41 -1.52
N ALA A 9 -0.24 8.53 -1.68
CA ALA A 9 -1.19 8.19 -0.62
C ALA A 9 -1.12 6.71 -0.26
N TYR A 10 -1.01 5.84 -1.25
CA TYR A 10 -0.83 4.41 -1.03
C TYR A 10 0.44 4.14 -0.23
N LYS A 11 1.56 4.72 -0.64
CA LYS A 11 2.84 4.53 0.04
C LYS A 11 2.80 5.03 1.48
N ALA A 12 2.14 6.16 1.72
CA ALA A 12 2.00 6.69 3.07
C ALA A 12 1.20 5.73 3.95
N ALA A 13 0.09 5.21 3.43
CA ALA A 13 -0.74 4.26 4.15
C ALA A 13 0.02 2.96 4.45
N MET A 14 0.77 2.45 3.46
CA MET A 14 1.54 1.23 3.65
C MET A 14 2.74 1.42 4.57
N SER A 15 3.29 2.62 4.60
CA SER A 15 4.36 2.95 5.56
C SER A 15 3.85 2.86 6.99
N LEU A 16 2.66 3.38 7.24
CA LEU A 16 2.02 3.26 8.55
C LEU A 16 1.73 1.79 8.90
N ALA A 17 1.19 1.05 7.94
CA ALA A 17 0.91 -0.37 8.14
C ALA A 17 2.18 -1.16 8.42
N ALA A 18 3.28 -0.84 7.72
CA ALA A 18 4.57 -1.49 7.97
C ALA A 18 5.07 -1.21 9.38
N SER A 19 4.87 0.01 9.87
CA SER A 19 5.24 0.37 11.24
C SER A 19 4.43 -0.45 12.25
N MET A 20 3.14 -0.60 12.02
CA MET A 20 2.29 -1.41 12.88
C MET A 20 2.69 -2.88 12.86
N LEU A 21 3.08 -3.39 11.70
CA LEU A 21 3.57 -4.76 11.58
C LEU A 21 4.84 -4.96 12.41
N ARG A 22 5.79 -4.03 12.32
CA ARG A 22 7.03 -4.12 13.10
C ARG A 22 6.77 -4.06 14.60
N GLN A 23 5.76 -3.33 15.01
CA GLN A 23 5.39 -3.22 16.43
C GLN A 23 4.54 -4.38 16.93
N GLY A 24 4.16 -5.28 16.05
CA GLY A 24 3.32 -6.41 16.42
C GLY A 24 1.86 -6.08 16.64
N ILE A 25 1.42 -4.90 16.20
CA ILE A 25 0.02 -4.48 16.32
C ILE A 25 -0.85 -5.24 15.33
N ILE A 26 -0.29 -5.53 14.15
CA ILE A 26 -0.96 -6.32 13.12
C ILE A 26 -0.05 -7.47 12.70
N SER A 27 -0.65 -8.52 12.13
CA SER A 27 0.08 -9.68 11.62
C SER A 27 0.47 -9.46 10.16
N GLU A 28 1.30 -10.37 9.62
CA GLU A 28 1.67 -10.34 8.21
C GLU A 28 0.44 -10.52 7.31
N ASP A 29 -0.52 -11.36 7.73
CA ASP A 29 -1.76 -11.55 6.99
C ASP A 29 -2.58 -10.26 6.97
N ASP A 30 -2.63 -9.55 8.09
CA ASP A 30 -3.30 -8.26 8.18
C ASP A 30 -2.65 -7.24 7.26
N TYR A 31 -1.32 -7.21 7.23
CA TYR A 31 -0.58 -6.32 6.35
C TYR A 31 -0.90 -6.59 4.88
N ALA A 32 -0.92 -7.86 4.49
CA ALA A 32 -1.25 -8.23 3.11
C ALA A 32 -2.67 -7.84 2.74
N GLU A 33 -3.60 -7.99 3.68
CA GLU A 33 -4.99 -7.59 3.47
C GLU A 33 -5.11 -6.07 3.31
N ILE A 34 -4.42 -5.31 4.14
CA ILE A 34 -4.40 -3.85 4.04
C ILE A 34 -3.84 -3.44 2.68
N ASP A 35 -2.77 -4.08 2.23
CA ASP A 35 -2.19 -3.80 0.92
C ASP A 35 -3.21 -4.02 -0.20
N THR A 36 -3.95 -5.12 -0.17
CA THR A 36 -4.97 -5.41 -1.14
C THR A 36 -6.07 -4.35 -1.13
N ILE A 37 -6.54 -3.98 0.06
CA ILE A 37 -7.58 -2.97 0.23
C ILE A 37 -7.10 -1.61 -0.32
N MET A 38 -5.90 -1.21 0.04
CA MET A 38 -5.36 0.07 -0.40
C MET A 38 -5.11 0.10 -1.90
N THR A 39 -4.65 -1.00 -2.48
CA THR A 39 -4.46 -1.11 -3.92
C THR A 39 -5.78 -0.90 -4.66
N LYS A 40 -6.85 -1.51 -4.18
CA LYS A 40 -8.18 -1.34 -4.76
C LYS A 40 -8.71 0.06 -4.56
N LYS A 41 -8.53 0.61 -3.36
CA LYS A 41 -9.05 1.93 -3.01
C LYS A 41 -8.47 3.02 -3.90
N TYR A 42 -7.19 2.94 -4.17
CA TYR A 42 -6.50 3.97 -4.97
C TYR A 42 -6.42 3.62 -6.45
N GLY A 43 -7.05 2.51 -6.86
CA GLY A 43 -7.08 2.11 -8.26
C GLY A 43 -5.72 1.73 -8.81
N LEU A 44 -4.83 1.25 -7.95
CA LEU A 44 -3.49 0.81 -8.37
C LEU A 44 -3.51 -0.68 -8.66
N SER A 45 -2.69 -1.10 -9.61
CA SER A 45 -2.48 -2.51 -9.90
C SER A 45 -1.01 -2.84 -9.67
N LEU A 46 -0.72 -4.14 -9.51
CA LEU A 46 0.68 -4.58 -9.39
C LEU A 46 1.51 -4.13 -10.57
N ASP A 47 0.95 -4.19 -11.78
CA ASP A 47 1.64 -3.77 -12.99
C ASP A 47 1.98 -2.28 -12.95
N SER A 48 1.04 -1.45 -12.52
CA SER A 48 1.26 -0.01 -12.43
C SER A 48 2.32 0.33 -11.41
N ILE A 49 2.27 -0.31 -10.25
CA ILE A 49 3.27 -0.09 -9.19
C ILE A 49 4.63 -0.56 -9.66
N PHE A 50 4.68 -1.73 -10.29
CA PHE A 50 5.91 -2.33 -10.77
C PHE A 50 6.57 -1.46 -11.83
N ARG A 51 5.81 -0.93 -12.77
CA ARG A 51 6.33 -0.05 -13.81
C ARG A 51 6.87 1.26 -13.25
N THR A 52 6.24 1.77 -12.19
CA THR A 52 6.68 2.99 -11.55
C THR A 52 8.01 2.79 -10.82
N ILE A 53 8.19 1.63 -10.22
CA ILE A 53 9.40 1.30 -9.45
C ILE A 53 10.52 0.85 -10.37
N ALA A 54 10.19 0.10 -11.39
CA ALA A 54 11.15 -0.41 -12.35
C ALA A 54 11.59 0.68 -13.31
#